data_e3d16db68d05a166585c77c56dda1105
#
_entry.id   e3d16db68d05a166585c77c56dda1105
#
_cell.length_a   1.000
_cell.length_b   1.000
_cell.length_c   1.000
_cell.angle_alpha   90.00
_cell.angle_beta   90.00
_cell.angle_gamma   90.00
#
_symmetry.space_group_name_H-M   'P 1'
#
loop_
_entity.id
_entity.type
_entity.pdbx_description
1 polymer ?
#
loop_
_entity_poly.entity_id
_entity_poly.type
_entity_poly.pdbx_seq_one_letter_code
_entity_poly.pdbx_strand_id
1 'polypeptide(L)'
;THTDSSAASDVYKRQNLRWDQNDQAYSGSGPAWWSASFDDSRWLSGNLPMGYSLGSIATDLGSGLRSISPSFYVRKDFEVSTSEAASSAPMVLEINYNDGFIAWINGVEVARGNMGAAKAHIYHDQLSHRGSRLGTNSESITLPIASELLTQGKNVIAVQVNNYTLTSNMRLDMSLE
;
A
#
# COMPACT_ATOMS: atom_id res chain seq x y z
N THR A 1 17.10 -8.19 31.69
CA THR A 1 17.39 -8.06 30.25
C THR A 1 16.07 -8.21 29.50
N HIS A 2 15.46 -7.09 29.16
CA HIS A 2 14.33 -7.06 28.25
C HIS A 2 14.89 -7.30 26.84
N THR A 3 14.59 -8.45 26.28
CA THR A 3 14.79 -8.67 24.86
C THR A 3 13.61 -8.03 24.15
N ASP A 4 13.90 -6.96 23.48
CA ASP A 4 12.97 -6.22 22.63
C ASP A 4 12.43 -7.14 21.54
N SER A 5 11.16 -7.56 21.68
CA SER A 5 10.39 -8.19 20.60
C SER A 5 9.75 -7.14 19.68
N SER A 6 10.29 -5.92 19.68
CA SER A 6 9.70 -4.78 18.98
C SER A 6 10.21 -4.60 17.53
N ALA A 7 11.11 -5.47 17.06
CA ALA A 7 11.70 -5.29 15.74
C ALA A 7 10.65 -5.36 14.61
N ALA A 8 9.65 -6.21 14.71
CA ALA A 8 8.59 -6.33 13.69
C ALA A 8 7.66 -5.10 13.66
N SER A 9 7.35 -4.49 14.81
CA SER A 9 6.52 -3.29 14.88
C SER A 9 7.22 -2.04 14.38
N ASP A 10 8.56 -2.01 14.39
CA ASP A 10 9.36 -0.93 13.85
C ASP A 10 9.58 -1.00 12.33
N VAL A 11 9.33 -2.16 11.73
CA VAL A 11 9.59 -2.44 10.32
C VAL A 11 8.72 -1.56 9.43
N TYR A 12 7.55 -1.16 9.88
CA TYR A 12 6.65 -0.39 9.05
C TYR A 12 6.28 0.96 9.66
N LYS A 13 7.25 1.89 9.68
CA LYS A 13 6.98 3.28 10.05
C LYS A 13 6.19 3.96 8.92
N ARG A 14 5.13 4.69 9.29
CA ARG A 14 4.26 5.49 8.41
C ARG A 14 4.99 6.67 7.74
N GLN A 15 6.31 6.59 7.59
CA GLN A 15 7.17 7.69 7.14
C GLN A 15 8.02 7.28 5.94
N ASN A 16 8.37 8.25 5.11
CA ASN A 16 9.24 8.08 3.94
C ASN A 16 8.75 7.02 2.94
N LEU A 17 7.43 6.98 2.67
CA LEU A 17 6.90 6.18 1.58
C LEU A 17 7.16 6.88 0.25
N ARG A 18 7.32 6.08 -0.80
CA ARG A 18 7.32 6.57 -2.17
C ARG A 18 5.91 6.51 -2.74
N TRP A 19 5.51 7.48 -3.53
CA TRP A 19 4.21 7.50 -4.19
C TRP A 19 4.25 8.12 -5.58
N ASP A 20 3.32 7.74 -6.45
CA ASP A 20 3.08 8.32 -7.75
C ASP A 20 1.57 8.32 -8.06
N GLN A 21 1.15 9.20 -8.95
CA GLN A 21 -0.21 9.32 -9.45
C GLN A 21 -0.35 8.83 -10.89
N ASN A 22 0.76 8.50 -11.56
CA ASN A 22 0.77 8.11 -12.96
C ASN A 22 1.12 6.64 -13.09
N ASP A 23 0.37 5.92 -13.91
CA ASP A 23 0.64 4.54 -14.30
C ASP A 23 1.86 4.42 -15.25
N GLN A 24 2.83 5.29 -15.10
CA GLN A 24 4.12 5.21 -15.82
C GLN A 24 4.91 3.95 -15.45
N ALA A 25 4.40 3.23 -14.45
CA ALA A 25 5.03 2.08 -13.86
C ALA A 25 4.88 0.80 -14.69
N TYR A 26 4.03 0.75 -15.70
CA TYR A 26 3.83 -0.45 -16.51
C TYR A 26 3.91 -0.16 -18.01
N SER A 27 5.13 0.05 -18.49
CA SER A 27 5.39 0.18 -19.94
C SER A 27 5.51 -1.16 -20.66
N GLY A 28 5.23 -2.27 -20.01
CA GLY A 28 5.26 -3.62 -20.58
C GLY A 28 6.66 -4.23 -20.79
N SER A 29 7.74 -3.48 -20.58
CA SER A 29 9.11 -3.95 -20.83
C SER A 29 10.02 -3.96 -19.58
N GLY A 30 9.53 -3.49 -18.43
CA GLY A 30 10.27 -3.45 -17.16
C GLY A 30 9.57 -4.24 -16.05
N PRO A 31 10.17 -4.28 -14.84
CA PRO A 31 9.53 -4.88 -13.69
C PRO A 31 8.24 -4.10 -13.33
N ALA A 32 7.19 -4.82 -12.97
CA ALA A 32 5.95 -4.21 -12.53
C ALA A 32 6.20 -3.31 -11.31
N TRP A 33 5.49 -2.18 -11.21
CA TRP A 33 5.69 -1.20 -10.13
C TRP A 33 5.47 -1.79 -8.73
N TRP A 34 4.73 -2.88 -8.61
CA TRP A 34 4.52 -3.60 -7.34
C TRP A 34 5.58 -4.66 -7.05
N SER A 35 6.58 -4.85 -7.92
CA SER A 35 7.67 -5.82 -7.71
C SER A 35 8.80 -5.24 -6.88
N ALA A 36 9.57 -6.11 -6.20
CA ALA A 36 10.72 -5.71 -5.40
C ALA A 36 11.85 -5.06 -6.24
N SER A 37 11.95 -5.40 -7.52
CA SER A 37 12.99 -4.93 -8.43
C SER A 37 12.66 -3.63 -9.17
N PHE A 38 11.48 -3.04 -8.94
CA PHE A 38 11.10 -1.77 -9.56
C PHE A 38 11.90 -0.60 -8.98
N ASP A 39 12.39 0.28 -9.85
CA ASP A 39 13.09 1.51 -9.44
C ASP A 39 12.07 2.65 -9.22
N ASP A 40 11.81 2.97 -7.96
CA ASP A 40 10.95 4.07 -7.53
C ASP A 40 11.72 5.34 -7.14
N SER A 41 13.00 5.45 -7.51
CA SER A 41 13.86 6.59 -7.16
C SER A 41 13.33 7.94 -7.64
N ARG A 42 12.51 7.94 -8.68
CA ARG A 42 11.86 9.12 -9.26
C ARG A 42 10.50 9.45 -8.62
N TRP A 43 9.98 8.58 -7.77
CA TRP A 43 8.72 8.82 -7.10
C TRP A 43 8.87 9.86 -5.98
N LEU A 44 7.78 10.55 -5.67
CA LEU A 44 7.75 11.51 -4.56
C LEU A 44 7.81 10.78 -3.21
N SER A 45 8.26 11.46 -2.17
CA SER A 45 8.27 10.94 -0.80
C SER A 45 7.14 11.54 0.01
N GLY A 46 6.57 10.76 0.92
CA GLY A 46 5.49 11.21 1.80
C GLY A 46 5.32 10.34 3.03
N ASN A 47 4.41 10.75 3.90
CA ASN A 47 4.08 10.06 5.15
C ASN A 47 2.59 9.70 5.16
N LEU A 48 2.25 8.59 5.83
CA LEU A 48 0.87 8.22 6.12
C LEU A 48 0.35 8.99 7.36
N PRO A 49 -0.93 9.31 7.42
CA PRO A 49 -1.97 9.09 6.41
C PRO A 49 -1.78 9.95 5.17
N MET A 50 -2.04 9.38 4.00
CA MET A 50 -1.87 10.03 2.70
C MET A 50 -3.21 10.12 1.97
N GLY A 51 -3.49 11.22 1.28
CA GLY A 51 -4.77 11.42 0.58
C GLY A 51 -5.25 12.85 0.60
N TYR A 52 -6.57 13.08 0.59
CA TYR A 52 -7.18 14.42 0.70
C TYR A 52 -8.62 14.38 1.22
N SER A 53 -9.04 15.49 1.85
CA SER A 53 -10.42 15.76 2.31
C SER A 53 -10.97 14.80 3.36
N LEU A 54 -10.14 14.06 4.09
CA LEU A 54 -10.55 13.12 5.14
C LEU A 54 -9.64 13.18 6.36
N GLY A 55 -10.12 13.76 7.44
CA GLY A 55 -9.46 13.76 8.73
C GLY A 55 -8.05 14.34 8.72
N SER A 56 -7.20 13.87 9.60
CA SER A 56 -5.79 14.24 9.63
C SER A 56 -5.05 13.56 8.49
N ILE A 57 -4.46 14.33 7.60
CA ILE A 57 -3.64 13.88 6.47
C ILE A 57 -2.21 14.40 6.71
N ALA A 58 -1.22 13.52 6.64
CA ALA A 58 0.19 13.89 6.74
C ALA A 58 0.78 14.28 5.37
N THR A 59 0.31 13.64 4.30
CA THR A 59 0.67 13.99 2.93
C THR A 59 -0.59 14.29 2.14
N ASP A 60 -0.84 15.57 1.85
CA ASP A 60 -1.99 16.01 1.06
C ASP A 60 -1.71 15.89 -0.45
N LEU A 61 -2.50 15.05 -1.12
CA LEU A 61 -2.43 14.78 -2.55
C LEU A 61 -3.48 15.56 -3.36
N GLY A 62 -4.28 16.40 -2.70
CA GLY A 62 -5.47 17.01 -3.32
C GLY A 62 -5.18 17.85 -4.55
N SER A 63 -4.09 18.60 -4.57
CA SER A 63 -3.70 19.42 -5.72
C SER A 63 -3.28 18.62 -6.95
N GLY A 64 -2.78 17.39 -6.75
CA GLY A 64 -2.31 16.53 -7.84
C GLY A 64 -3.33 15.48 -8.30
N LEU A 65 -4.29 15.11 -7.45
CA LEU A 65 -5.19 13.99 -7.72
C LEU A 65 -6.65 14.38 -7.90
N ARG A 66 -7.14 15.30 -7.07
CA ARG A 66 -8.57 15.63 -7.06
C ARG A 66 -9.04 16.14 -8.42
N SER A 67 -10.04 15.46 -8.98
CA SER A 67 -10.60 15.72 -10.33
C SER A 67 -9.61 15.45 -11.49
N ILE A 68 -8.46 14.81 -11.21
CA ILE A 68 -7.42 14.53 -12.20
C ILE A 68 -7.23 13.03 -12.37
N SER A 69 -6.97 12.31 -11.28
CA SER A 69 -6.75 10.86 -11.28
C SER A 69 -7.56 10.17 -10.19
N PRO A 70 -8.18 9.03 -10.49
CA PRO A 70 -8.88 8.25 -9.48
C PRO A 70 -7.95 7.35 -8.66
N SER A 71 -6.66 7.31 -8.96
CA SER A 71 -5.73 6.41 -8.27
C SER A 71 -4.42 7.07 -7.91
N PHE A 72 -3.77 6.52 -6.88
CA PHE A 72 -2.37 6.73 -6.57
C PHE A 72 -1.71 5.45 -6.07
N TYR A 73 -0.39 5.44 -6.11
CA TYR A 73 0.45 4.28 -5.85
C TYR A 73 1.42 4.60 -4.72
N VAL A 74 1.61 3.66 -3.81
CA VAL A 74 2.52 3.81 -2.67
C VAL A 74 3.45 2.61 -2.63
N ARG A 75 4.71 2.84 -2.31
CA ARG A 75 5.71 1.80 -2.08
C ARG A 75 6.48 2.10 -0.80
N LYS A 76 6.86 1.05 -0.10
CA LYS A 76 7.72 1.13 1.07
C LYS A 76 8.66 -0.06 1.12
N ASP A 77 9.95 0.22 1.10
CA ASP A 77 10.98 -0.76 1.41
C ASP A 77 11.08 -0.96 2.92
N PHE A 78 11.31 -2.20 3.33
CA PHE A 78 11.59 -2.54 4.72
C PHE A 78 12.57 -3.71 4.81
N GLU A 79 13.37 -3.73 5.86
CA GLU A 79 14.38 -4.76 6.11
C GLU A 79 13.81 -5.84 7.02
N VAL A 80 14.13 -7.09 6.72
CA VAL A 80 13.69 -8.28 7.46
C VAL A 80 14.90 -9.11 7.84
N SER A 81 15.02 -9.48 9.11
CA SER A 81 16.05 -10.38 9.60
C SER A 81 15.79 -11.83 9.16
N THR A 82 16.81 -12.67 9.27
CA THR A 82 16.68 -14.12 8.96
C THR A 82 15.60 -14.80 9.83
N SER A 83 15.49 -14.44 11.10
CA SER A 83 14.50 -15.00 12.01
C SER A 83 13.07 -14.57 11.68
N GLU A 84 12.88 -13.32 11.28
CA GLU A 84 11.57 -12.81 10.86
C GLU A 84 11.14 -13.45 9.54
N ALA A 85 12.03 -13.54 8.56
CA ALA A 85 11.74 -14.18 7.27
C ALA A 85 11.41 -15.67 7.41
N ALA A 86 11.97 -16.34 8.44
CA ALA A 86 11.68 -17.76 8.73
C ALA A 86 10.46 -17.96 9.64
N SER A 87 9.80 -16.89 10.07
CA SER A 87 8.67 -16.95 10.99
C SER A 87 7.47 -17.67 10.37
N SER A 88 6.85 -18.55 11.15
CA SER A 88 5.57 -19.17 10.83
C SER A 88 4.38 -18.41 11.42
N ALA A 89 4.61 -17.26 12.06
CA ALA A 89 3.54 -16.39 12.53
C ALA A 89 2.80 -15.75 11.34
N PRO A 90 1.48 -15.65 11.38
CA PRO A 90 0.75 -14.87 10.40
C PRO A 90 1.11 -13.38 10.56
N MET A 91 1.17 -12.69 9.44
CA MET A 91 1.28 -11.23 9.45
C MET A 91 -0.12 -10.59 9.44
N VAL A 92 -0.22 -9.38 9.96
CA VAL A 92 -1.47 -8.62 9.96
C VAL A 92 -1.25 -7.29 9.26
N LEU A 93 -2.06 -7.01 8.24
CA LEU A 93 -2.16 -5.72 7.60
C LEU A 93 -3.33 -4.94 8.20
N GLU A 94 -3.03 -3.93 9.00
CA GLU A 94 -4.02 -2.94 9.42
C GLU A 94 -4.10 -1.86 8.34
N ILE A 95 -5.27 -1.66 7.76
CA ILE A 95 -5.45 -0.69 6.68
C ILE A 95 -6.71 0.15 6.85
N ASN A 96 -6.57 1.45 6.68
CA ASN A 96 -7.66 2.41 6.62
C ASN A 96 -7.61 3.11 5.26
N TYR A 97 -8.64 2.92 4.45
CA TYR A 97 -8.65 3.36 3.05
C TYR A 97 -10.01 3.96 2.63
N ASN A 98 -9.95 4.75 1.57
CA ASN A 98 -11.11 5.31 0.87
C ASN A 98 -10.75 5.47 -0.62
N ASP A 99 -11.44 4.81 -1.57
CA ASP A 99 -12.61 3.92 -1.44
C ASP A 99 -12.26 2.45 -1.68
N GLY A 100 -11.22 2.15 -2.45
CA GLY A 100 -10.72 0.82 -2.75
C GLY A 100 -9.20 0.75 -2.71
N PHE A 101 -8.65 -0.46 -2.53
CA PHE A 101 -7.21 -0.69 -2.54
C PHE A 101 -6.84 -2.07 -3.05
N ILE A 102 -5.59 -2.23 -3.46
CA ILE A 102 -4.90 -3.50 -3.66
C ILE A 102 -3.51 -3.39 -3.03
N ALA A 103 -3.10 -4.43 -2.31
CA ALA A 103 -1.78 -4.49 -1.67
C ALA A 103 -0.99 -5.71 -2.15
N TRP A 104 0.31 -5.50 -2.35
CA TRP A 104 1.28 -6.53 -2.72
C TRP A 104 2.46 -6.51 -1.75
N ILE A 105 3.01 -7.69 -1.46
CA ILE A 105 4.31 -7.85 -0.81
C ILE A 105 5.22 -8.59 -1.78
N ASN A 106 6.37 -8.01 -2.10
CA ASN A 106 7.37 -8.57 -3.04
C ASN A 106 6.77 -9.02 -4.39
N GLY A 107 5.75 -8.33 -4.88
CA GLY A 107 5.09 -8.66 -6.13
C GLY A 107 3.90 -9.62 -6.02
N VAL A 108 3.66 -10.22 -4.86
CA VAL A 108 2.53 -11.11 -4.59
C VAL A 108 1.35 -10.30 -4.05
N GLU A 109 0.20 -10.34 -4.71
CA GLU A 109 -1.03 -9.72 -4.18
C GLU A 109 -1.46 -10.42 -2.89
N VAL A 110 -1.57 -9.65 -1.81
CA VAL A 110 -1.87 -10.17 -0.46
C VAL A 110 -3.23 -9.71 0.06
N ALA A 111 -3.74 -8.58 -0.41
CA ALA A 111 -5.04 -8.06 0.02
C ALA A 111 -5.68 -7.17 -1.05
N ARG A 112 -7.00 -7.07 -1.01
CA ARG A 112 -7.78 -6.22 -1.91
C ARG A 112 -9.11 -5.86 -1.28
N GLY A 113 -9.48 -4.59 -1.33
CA GLY A 113 -10.77 -4.07 -0.88
C GLY A 113 -11.47 -3.26 -1.97
N ASN A 114 -12.74 -3.55 -2.27
CA ASN A 114 -13.59 -2.85 -3.24
C ASN A 114 -13.06 -2.76 -4.69
N MET A 115 -12.12 -3.64 -5.08
CA MET A 115 -11.46 -3.62 -6.39
C MET A 115 -11.71 -4.87 -7.24
N GLY A 116 -12.83 -5.56 -7.01
CA GLY A 116 -13.24 -6.72 -7.79
C GLY A 116 -12.55 -8.03 -7.42
N ALA A 117 -12.44 -8.95 -8.37
CA ALA A 117 -11.89 -10.28 -8.11
C ALA A 117 -10.38 -10.23 -7.87
N ALA A 118 -9.89 -11.10 -6.97
CA ALA A 118 -8.46 -11.26 -6.70
C ALA A 118 -7.66 -11.51 -8.00
N LYS A 119 -6.48 -10.91 -8.10
CA LYS A 119 -5.56 -10.99 -9.25
C LYS A 119 -6.11 -10.41 -10.57
N ALA A 120 -7.33 -9.84 -10.59
CA ALA A 120 -7.78 -9.09 -11.75
C ALA A 120 -6.91 -7.85 -11.95
N HIS A 121 -6.47 -7.59 -13.19
CA HIS A 121 -5.74 -6.37 -13.51
C HIS A 121 -6.62 -5.15 -13.27
N ILE A 122 -6.06 -4.12 -12.64
CA ILE A 122 -6.74 -2.85 -12.37
C ILE A 122 -5.95 -1.73 -13.04
N TYR A 123 -6.63 -1.01 -13.90
CA TYR A 123 -6.04 0.14 -14.60
C TYR A 123 -5.98 1.37 -13.69
N HIS A 124 -5.07 2.29 -14.02
CA HIS A 124 -4.87 3.54 -13.25
C HIS A 124 -6.12 4.43 -13.22
N ASP A 125 -6.93 4.40 -14.26
CA ASP A 125 -8.17 5.19 -14.42
C ASP A 125 -9.43 4.45 -13.94
N GLN A 126 -9.27 3.20 -13.46
CA GLN A 126 -10.40 2.42 -12.97
C GLN A 126 -10.88 2.94 -11.62
N LEU A 127 -12.19 3.12 -11.50
CA LEU A 127 -12.84 3.48 -10.25
C LEU A 127 -13.00 2.25 -9.35
N SER A 128 -13.05 2.46 -8.03
CA SER A 128 -13.45 1.40 -7.10
C SER A 128 -14.92 1.01 -7.30
N HIS A 129 -15.26 -0.22 -6.93
CA HIS A 129 -16.61 -0.74 -7.14
C HIS A 129 -17.65 -0.15 -6.19
N ARG A 130 -17.22 0.41 -5.07
CA ARG A 130 -18.07 1.03 -4.05
C ARG A 130 -17.38 2.23 -3.43
N GLY A 131 -18.15 3.27 -3.13
CA GLY A 131 -17.73 4.36 -2.26
C GLY A 131 -17.87 3.98 -0.79
N SER A 132 -17.04 4.54 0.06
CA SER A 132 -17.18 4.40 1.51
C SER A 132 -18.33 5.29 2.01
N ARG A 133 -19.33 4.69 2.65
CA ARG A 133 -20.49 5.43 3.20
C ARG A 133 -20.11 6.28 4.42
N LEU A 134 -19.05 5.94 5.13
CA LEU A 134 -18.65 6.59 6.38
C LEU A 134 -17.34 7.39 6.23
N GLY A 135 -16.89 7.60 5.00
CA GLY A 135 -15.68 8.35 4.73
C GLY A 135 -14.41 7.47 4.63
N THR A 136 -14.28 6.42 5.42
CA THR A 136 -13.17 5.46 5.33
C THR A 136 -13.64 4.05 5.70
N ASN A 137 -12.95 3.04 5.15
CA ASN A 137 -13.06 1.66 5.59
C ASN A 137 -11.81 1.32 6.42
N SER A 138 -11.98 0.58 7.51
CA SER A 138 -10.86 0.06 8.32
C SER A 138 -10.96 -1.44 8.39
N GLU A 139 -9.89 -2.13 8.07
CA GLU A 139 -9.81 -3.58 8.07
C GLU A 139 -8.51 -4.04 8.72
N SER A 140 -8.60 -5.16 9.47
CA SER A 140 -7.48 -5.94 9.97
C SER A 140 -7.44 -7.23 9.16
N ILE A 141 -6.43 -7.40 8.33
CA ILE A 141 -6.35 -8.49 7.36
C ILE A 141 -5.21 -9.42 7.74
N THR A 142 -5.55 -10.66 8.07
CA THR A 142 -4.56 -11.71 8.28
C THR A 142 -3.99 -12.15 6.94
N LEU A 143 -2.67 -11.99 6.78
CA LEU A 143 -1.92 -12.37 5.60
C LEU A 143 -1.33 -13.78 5.75
N PRO A 144 -0.81 -14.38 4.66
CA PRO A 144 0.02 -15.57 4.76
C PRO A 144 1.21 -15.38 5.73
N ILE A 145 1.78 -16.49 6.18
CA ILE A 145 2.93 -16.45 7.10
C ILE A 145 4.15 -15.80 6.46
N ALA A 146 5.00 -15.20 7.29
CA ALA A 146 6.16 -14.43 6.82
C ALA A 146 7.07 -15.23 5.89
N SER A 147 7.32 -16.51 6.20
CA SER A 147 8.17 -17.40 5.38
C SER A 147 7.67 -17.68 3.95
N GLU A 148 6.41 -17.36 3.65
CA GLU A 148 5.84 -17.48 2.29
C GLU A 148 5.97 -16.19 1.47
N LEU A 149 6.10 -15.04 2.14
CA LEU A 149 6.05 -13.72 1.51
C LEU A 149 7.35 -12.94 1.61
N LEU A 150 8.11 -13.15 2.69
CA LEU A 150 9.28 -12.34 3.02
C LEU A 150 10.58 -13.08 2.73
N THR A 151 11.60 -12.32 2.41
CA THR A 151 12.99 -12.77 2.28
C THR A 151 13.87 -12.02 3.27
N GLN A 152 14.99 -12.64 3.68
CA GLN A 152 15.99 -11.91 4.45
C GLN A 152 16.48 -10.69 3.67
N GLY A 153 16.66 -9.55 4.34
CA GLY A 153 17.07 -8.29 3.77
C GLY A 153 15.89 -7.47 3.27
N LYS A 154 16.06 -6.82 2.15
CA LYS A 154 15.11 -5.86 1.59
C LYS A 154 13.83 -6.53 1.08
N ASN A 155 12.70 -6.05 1.54
CA ASN A 155 11.36 -6.40 1.07
C ASN A 155 10.61 -5.12 0.69
N VAL A 156 9.50 -5.28 -0.02
CA VAL A 156 8.67 -4.15 -0.48
C VAL A 156 7.20 -4.45 -0.24
N ILE A 157 6.49 -3.52 0.39
CA ILE A 157 5.03 -3.44 0.30
C ILE A 157 4.66 -2.38 -0.72
N ALA A 158 3.73 -2.70 -1.61
CA ALA A 158 3.20 -1.80 -2.63
C ALA A 158 1.67 -1.76 -2.52
N VAL A 159 1.07 -0.57 -2.63
CA VAL A 159 -0.38 -0.39 -2.52
C VAL A 159 -0.86 0.55 -3.62
N GLN A 160 -1.90 0.13 -4.34
CA GLN A 160 -2.71 0.98 -5.21
C GLN A 160 -3.99 1.36 -4.47
N VAL A 161 -4.33 2.64 -4.49
CA VAL A 161 -5.60 3.15 -3.93
C VAL A 161 -6.42 3.73 -5.07
N ASN A 162 -7.69 3.36 -5.12
CA ASN A 162 -8.61 3.84 -6.15
C ASN A 162 -9.84 4.49 -5.53
N ASN A 163 -10.19 5.63 -6.08
CA ASN A 163 -11.38 6.39 -5.71
C ASN A 163 -12.63 5.81 -6.38
N TYR A 164 -13.80 6.04 -5.78
CA TYR A 164 -15.10 5.69 -6.36
C TYR A 164 -15.56 6.72 -7.43
N THR A 165 -15.16 7.97 -7.27
CA THR A 165 -15.38 9.03 -8.26
C THR A 165 -14.17 9.98 -8.28
N LEU A 166 -13.95 10.71 -9.37
CA LEU A 166 -12.85 11.67 -9.46
C LEU A 166 -12.92 12.82 -8.44
N THR A 167 -14.08 13.06 -7.84
CA THR A 167 -14.32 14.21 -6.95
C THR A 167 -14.51 13.82 -5.50
N SER A 168 -14.62 12.53 -5.17
CA SER A 168 -14.74 12.06 -3.79
C SER A 168 -13.40 12.13 -3.05
N ASN A 169 -13.44 11.85 -1.78
CA ASN A 169 -12.27 11.89 -0.90
C ASN A 169 -11.37 10.69 -1.15
N MET A 170 -10.08 10.79 -0.83
CA MET A 170 -9.15 9.66 -0.86
C MET A 170 -8.35 9.60 0.43
N ARG A 171 -8.07 8.38 0.91
CA ARG A 171 -7.22 8.14 2.07
C ARG A 171 -6.55 6.78 2.00
N LEU A 172 -5.31 6.75 2.44
CA LEU A 172 -4.58 5.55 2.84
C LEU A 172 -3.90 5.80 4.17
N ASP A 173 -4.12 4.91 5.10
CA ASP A 173 -3.30 4.74 6.31
C ASP A 173 -3.13 3.24 6.55
N MET A 174 -1.95 2.77 6.92
CA MET A 174 -1.70 1.34 7.11
C MET A 174 -0.50 1.07 8.00
N SER A 175 -0.48 -0.13 8.58
CA SER A 175 0.68 -0.75 9.21
C SER A 175 0.71 -2.25 8.90
N LEU A 176 1.91 -2.84 8.92
CA LEU A 176 2.14 -4.28 8.79
C LEU A 176 2.82 -4.77 10.07
N GLU A 177 2.25 -5.78 10.69
CA GLU A 177 2.73 -6.40 11.94
C GLU A 177 3.00 -7.89 11.78
#